data_504702fa2f364fc12476daa8c15af94a
#
_entry.id   504702fa2f364fc12476daa8c15af94a
#
_cell.length_a   1.000
_cell.length_b   1.000
_cell.length_c   1.000
_cell.angle_alpha   90.00
_cell.angle_beta   90.00
_cell.angle_gamma   90.00
#
_symmetry.space_group_name_H-M   'P 1'
#
loop_
_entity.id
_entity.type
_entity.pdbx_description
1 polymer ?
#
loop_
_entity_poly.entity_id
_entity_poly.type
_entity_poly.pdbx_seq_one_letter_code
_entity_poly.pdbx_strand_id
1 'polypeptide(L)'
;MTKVITAWAALIACEEGTVSLDDEVGREGCTLRHLLAHAGGYPFEGDAPVGAVGAKRVYSNTGYELAAAHLAAKSEIDFWEYAQAAVFEPLGIVASPQSGSAAKDARLDIVGLSLFLAEMRRPRLIARDTFVDAVTPQFGELEGVVPGVGRFDPCPWGLGPEIRGGKSPHWTSPRNSAATYGHFGGSGTFVWVDPIADIACAVLTDREFDEWALAHWPEFSSAVLDEFAR
;
A
#
# COMPACT_ATOMS: atom_id res chain seq x y z
N MET A 1 -0.92 0.57 6.38
CA MET A 1 -1.28 -0.83 6.09
C MET A 1 -2.58 -0.96 5.32
N THR A 2 -3.65 -0.32 5.77
CA THR A 2 -4.98 -0.37 5.15
C THR A 2 -4.94 -0.24 3.62
N LYS A 3 -4.22 0.73 3.10
CA LYS A 3 -4.11 0.97 1.65
C LYS A 3 -3.62 -0.24 0.85
N VAL A 4 -2.70 -1.03 1.40
CA VAL A 4 -2.22 -2.24 0.70
C VAL A 4 -3.32 -3.32 0.67
N ILE A 5 -4.08 -3.46 1.76
CA ILE A 5 -5.24 -4.37 1.80
C ILE A 5 -6.29 -3.94 0.78
N THR A 6 -6.60 -2.64 0.75
CA THR A 6 -7.55 -2.06 -0.22
C THR A 6 -7.09 -2.27 -1.66
N ALA A 7 -5.80 -2.10 -1.91
CA ALA A 7 -5.23 -2.36 -3.24
C ALA A 7 -5.33 -3.85 -3.61
N TRP A 8 -5.04 -4.78 -2.69
CA TRP A 8 -5.21 -6.22 -2.93
C TRP A 8 -6.65 -6.58 -3.27
N ALA A 9 -7.63 -6.06 -2.52
CA ALA A 9 -9.04 -6.25 -2.83
C ALA A 9 -9.39 -5.74 -4.24
N ALA A 10 -8.89 -4.56 -4.62
CA ALA A 10 -9.09 -4.01 -5.96
C ALA A 10 -8.41 -4.85 -7.05
N LEU A 11 -7.22 -5.38 -6.81
CA LEU A 11 -6.50 -6.24 -7.76
C LEU A 11 -7.21 -7.59 -7.96
N ILE A 12 -7.74 -8.19 -6.89
CA ILE A 12 -8.58 -9.39 -6.97
C ILE A 12 -9.82 -9.10 -7.82
N ALA A 13 -10.49 -7.99 -7.57
CA ALA A 13 -11.66 -7.57 -8.35
C ALA A 13 -11.34 -7.30 -9.83
N CYS A 14 -10.12 -6.88 -10.13
CA CYS A 14 -9.65 -6.77 -11.53
C CYS A 14 -9.52 -8.15 -12.19
N GLU A 15 -8.97 -9.13 -11.49
CA GLU A 15 -8.85 -10.51 -12.01
C GLU A 15 -10.21 -11.20 -12.17
N GLU A 16 -11.17 -10.87 -11.31
CA GLU A 16 -12.57 -11.32 -11.43
C GLU A 16 -13.33 -10.62 -12.55
N GLY A 17 -12.79 -9.54 -13.11
CA GLY A 17 -13.45 -8.74 -14.13
C GLY A 17 -14.55 -7.80 -13.61
N THR A 18 -14.64 -7.61 -12.29
CA THR A 18 -15.59 -6.70 -11.64
C THR A 18 -15.23 -5.24 -11.88
N VAL A 19 -13.93 -4.92 -11.84
CA VAL A 19 -13.36 -3.60 -12.16
C VAL A 19 -12.15 -3.76 -13.07
N SER A 20 -11.69 -2.64 -13.66
CA SER A 20 -10.44 -2.59 -14.42
C SER A 20 -9.52 -1.52 -13.84
N LEU A 21 -8.21 -1.75 -13.88
CA LEU A 21 -7.24 -0.70 -13.53
C LEU A 21 -7.37 0.54 -14.43
N ASP A 22 -7.96 0.39 -15.61
CA ASP A 22 -8.19 1.46 -16.57
C ASP A 22 -9.57 2.11 -16.44
N ASP A 23 -10.45 1.63 -15.54
CA ASP A 23 -11.71 2.29 -15.23
C ASP A 23 -11.47 3.73 -14.79
N GLU A 24 -12.18 4.67 -15.42
CA GLU A 24 -12.14 6.07 -15.00
C GLU A 24 -12.90 6.24 -13.68
N VAL A 25 -12.24 6.82 -12.67
CA VAL A 25 -12.77 6.94 -11.31
C VAL A 25 -12.57 8.35 -10.76
N GLY A 26 -13.66 8.94 -10.34
CA GLY A 26 -13.69 10.25 -9.67
C GLY A 26 -13.68 11.41 -10.66
N ARG A 27 -12.55 11.74 -11.26
CA ARG A 27 -12.40 12.87 -12.20
C ARG A 27 -11.93 12.38 -13.57
N GLU A 28 -12.22 13.18 -14.59
CA GLU A 28 -11.83 12.93 -15.98
C GLU A 28 -10.33 12.60 -16.12
N GLY A 29 -10.04 11.51 -16.81
CA GLY A 29 -8.69 10.98 -17.07
C GLY A 29 -8.01 10.33 -15.86
N CYS A 30 -8.66 10.28 -14.70
CA CYS A 30 -8.13 9.59 -13.54
C CYS A 30 -8.64 8.14 -13.53
N THR A 31 -7.74 7.17 -13.56
CA THR A 31 -8.12 5.75 -13.52
C THR A 31 -7.90 5.14 -12.14
N LEU A 32 -8.46 3.94 -11.92
CA LEU A 32 -8.23 3.17 -10.72
C LEU A 32 -6.72 2.98 -10.47
N ARG A 33 -5.93 2.73 -11.50
CA ARG A 33 -4.46 2.66 -11.45
C ARG A 33 -3.84 3.94 -10.88
N HIS A 34 -4.30 5.12 -11.31
CA HIS A 34 -3.82 6.40 -10.77
C HIS A 34 -4.12 6.55 -9.28
N LEU A 35 -5.30 6.11 -8.84
CA LEU A 35 -5.69 6.18 -7.42
C LEU A 35 -4.81 5.28 -6.54
N LEU A 36 -4.65 4.01 -6.93
CA LEU A 36 -3.85 3.03 -6.17
C LEU A 36 -2.37 3.43 -6.10
N ALA A 37 -1.86 4.13 -7.12
CA ALA A 37 -0.48 4.60 -7.19
C ALA A 37 -0.28 6.04 -6.69
N HIS A 38 -1.29 6.67 -6.08
CA HIS A 38 -1.22 8.05 -5.62
C HIS A 38 -0.89 9.09 -6.72
N ALA A 39 -1.30 8.81 -7.94
CA ALA A 39 -1.09 9.68 -9.11
C ALA A 39 -2.36 10.39 -9.60
N GLY A 40 -3.48 10.26 -8.88
CA GLY A 40 -4.77 10.86 -9.27
C GLY A 40 -4.88 12.37 -9.04
N GLY A 41 -3.89 13.00 -8.38
CA GLY A 41 -3.89 14.43 -8.09
C GLY A 41 -4.86 14.85 -6.98
N TYR A 42 -5.35 13.91 -6.18
CA TYR A 42 -6.20 14.18 -5.00
C TYR A 42 -5.36 14.53 -3.77
N PRO A 43 -5.89 15.38 -2.85
CA PRO A 43 -5.22 15.71 -1.60
C PRO A 43 -5.15 14.51 -0.64
N PHE A 44 -4.43 14.71 0.46
CA PHE A 44 -4.43 13.76 1.58
C PHE A 44 -5.85 13.49 2.10
N GLU A 45 -6.61 14.56 2.34
CA GLU A 45 -8.03 14.57 2.72
C GLU A 45 -8.74 15.67 1.95
N GLY A 46 -10.03 15.48 1.62
CA GLY A 46 -10.87 16.45 0.92
C GLY A 46 -11.03 16.19 -0.56
N ASP A 47 -12.04 16.80 -1.17
CA ASP A 47 -12.52 16.45 -2.52
C ASP A 47 -11.87 17.27 -3.65
N ALA A 48 -11.32 18.46 -3.32
CA ALA A 48 -10.75 19.36 -4.32
C ALA A 48 -9.37 18.87 -4.79
N PRO A 49 -9.19 18.52 -6.08
CA PRO A 49 -7.89 18.12 -6.60
C PRO A 49 -6.80 19.20 -6.41
N VAL A 50 -5.59 18.76 -6.09
CA VAL A 50 -4.43 19.63 -5.83
C VAL A 50 -3.37 19.58 -6.95
N GLY A 51 -3.65 18.83 -8.02
CA GLY A 51 -2.78 18.71 -9.19
C GLY A 51 -3.46 18.02 -10.35
N ALA A 52 -2.81 18.04 -11.52
CA ALA A 52 -3.27 17.26 -12.66
C ALA A 52 -3.02 15.75 -12.42
N VAL A 53 -3.85 14.91 -13.07
CA VAL A 53 -3.67 13.45 -13.07
C VAL A 53 -2.31 13.12 -13.70
N GLY A 54 -1.56 12.23 -13.07
CA GLY A 54 -0.25 11.80 -13.56
C GLY A 54 0.87 12.84 -13.47
N ALA A 55 0.63 14.04 -12.90
CA ALA A 55 1.66 15.09 -12.87
C ALA A 55 2.69 14.90 -11.77
N LYS A 56 2.28 14.39 -10.63
CA LYS A 56 3.13 14.11 -9.48
C LYS A 56 2.47 13.11 -8.54
N ARG A 57 3.25 12.53 -7.66
CA ARG A 57 2.73 11.62 -6.62
C ARG A 57 2.27 12.42 -5.41
N VAL A 58 0.97 12.35 -5.16
CA VAL A 58 0.31 12.99 -4.03
C VAL A 58 -0.32 11.91 -3.16
N TYR A 59 0.29 11.60 -2.02
CA TYR A 59 -0.27 10.63 -1.07
C TYR A 59 -1.67 11.04 -0.64
N SER A 60 -2.66 10.17 -0.85
CA SER A 60 -4.07 10.52 -0.77
C SER A 60 -4.89 9.44 -0.06
N ASN A 61 -5.62 9.80 0.98
CA ASN A 61 -6.70 8.99 1.51
C ASN A 61 -7.92 9.07 0.59
N THR A 62 -8.25 10.26 0.10
CA THR A 62 -9.38 10.47 -0.83
C THR A 62 -9.30 9.55 -2.04
N GLY A 63 -8.11 9.37 -2.65
CA GLY A 63 -7.95 8.46 -3.77
C GLY A 63 -8.31 7.01 -3.43
N TYR A 64 -7.98 6.55 -2.24
CA TYR A 64 -8.31 5.20 -1.77
C TYR A 64 -9.78 5.04 -1.40
N GLU A 65 -10.42 6.08 -0.85
CA GLU A 65 -11.87 6.08 -0.65
C GLU A 65 -12.63 6.00 -1.99
N LEU A 66 -12.19 6.74 -3.00
CA LEU A 66 -12.76 6.66 -4.34
C LEU A 66 -12.57 5.28 -4.97
N ALA A 67 -11.40 4.67 -4.80
CA ALA A 67 -11.13 3.31 -5.29
C ALA A 67 -12.04 2.28 -4.61
N ALA A 68 -12.20 2.36 -3.29
CA ALA A 68 -13.08 1.48 -2.53
C ALA A 68 -14.57 1.69 -2.88
N ALA A 69 -15.00 2.93 -3.03
CA ALA A 69 -16.36 3.26 -3.44
C ALA A 69 -16.67 2.76 -4.87
N HIS A 70 -15.70 2.86 -5.78
CA HIS A 70 -15.83 2.32 -7.13
C HIS A 70 -15.99 0.79 -7.11
N LEU A 71 -15.14 0.09 -6.34
CA LEU A 71 -15.25 -1.36 -6.17
C LEU A 71 -16.61 -1.76 -5.58
N ALA A 72 -17.05 -1.08 -4.52
CA ALA A 72 -18.35 -1.36 -3.90
C ALA A 72 -19.52 -1.13 -4.88
N ALA A 73 -19.46 -0.05 -5.67
CA ALA A 73 -20.50 0.24 -6.66
C ALA A 73 -20.54 -0.79 -7.82
N LYS A 74 -19.39 -1.33 -8.22
CA LYS A 74 -19.30 -2.32 -9.31
C LYS A 74 -19.64 -3.73 -8.87
N SER A 75 -19.24 -4.11 -7.66
CA SER A 75 -19.54 -5.43 -7.06
C SER A 75 -20.93 -5.51 -6.46
N GLU A 76 -21.60 -4.38 -6.19
CA GLU A 76 -22.82 -4.28 -5.40
C GLU A 76 -22.68 -4.83 -3.95
N ILE A 77 -21.43 -4.87 -3.45
CA ILE A 77 -21.08 -5.37 -2.10
C ILE A 77 -20.37 -4.23 -1.35
N ASP A 78 -20.66 -4.08 -0.05
CA ASP A 78 -19.89 -3.15 0.80
C ASP A 78 -18.39 -3.46 0.72
N PHE A 79 -17.57 -2.42 0.70
CA PHE A 79 -16.12 -2.58 0.52
C PHE A 79 -15.50 -3.52 1.57
N TRP A 80 -15.87 -3.37 2.85
CA TRP A 80 -15.29 -4.22 3.89
C TRP A 80 -15.82 -5.65 3.86
N GLU A 81 -17.07 -5.83 3.44
CA GLU A 81 -17.64 -7.15 3.18
C GLU A 81 -16.93 -7.84 2.01
N TYR A 82 -16.67 -7.10 0.93
CA TYR A 82 -15.88 -7.60 -0.20
C TYR A 82 -14.45 -7.96 0.25
N ALA A 83 -13.76 -7.08 0.97
CA ALA A 83 -12.40 -7.32 1.46
C ALA A 83 -12.33 -8.52 2.44
N GLN A 84 -13.39 -8.72 3.23
CA GLN A 84 -13.52 -9.89 4.10
C GLN A 84 -13.54 -11.18 3.27
N ALA A 85 -14.40 -11.26 2.27
CA ALA A 85 -14.58 -12.45 1.43
C ALA A 85 -13.38 -12.70 0.49
N ALA A 86 -12.84 -11.63 -0.11
CA ALA A 86 -11.79 -11.75 -1.13
C ALA A 86 -10.37 -11.83 -0.56
N VAL A 87 -10.12 -11.22 0.62
CA VAL A 87 -8.76 -11.13 1.18
C VAL A 87 -8.65 -11.90 2.49
N PHE A 88 -9.48 -11.59 3.49
CA PHE A 88 -9.25 -12.09 4.85
C PHE A 88 -9.60 -13.57 4.99
N GLU A 89 -10.75 -14.00 4.53
CA GLU A 89 -11.18 -15.39 4.63
C GLU A 89 -10.26 -16.37 3.90
N PRO A 90 -9.87 -16.13 2.65
CA PRO A 90 -8.96 -17.04 1.93
C PRO A 90 -7.56 -17.13 2.54
N LEU A 91 -7.12 -16.08 3.26
CA LEU A 91 -5.87 -16.08 4.01
C LEU A 91 -6.00 -16.70 5.41
N GLY A 92 -7.21 -17.03 5.86
CA GLY A 92 -7.47 -17.50 7.22
C GLY A 92 -7.30 -16.42 8.28
N ILE A 93 -7.43 -15.14 7.89
CA ILE A 93 -7.32 -14.01 8.81
C ILE A 93 -8.64 -13.86 9.57
N VAL A 94 -8.58 -14.10 10.88
CA VAL A 94 -9.69 -13.86 11.79
C VAL A 94 -9.59 -12.41 12.28
N ALA A 95 -10.16 -11.51 11.52
CA ALA A 95 -10.21 -10.09 11.88
C ALA A 95 -11.48 -9.75 12.65
N SER A 96 -11.39 -8.75 13.54
CA SER A 96 -12.61 -8.10 14.05
C SER A 96 -13.39 -7.48 12.89
N PRO A 97 -14.72 -7.31 12.99
CA PRO A 97 -15.48 -6.65 11.95
C PRO A 97 -14.82 -5.33 11.54
N GLN A 98 -14.56 -5.19 10.25
CA GLN A 98 -13.94 -4.00 9.71
C GLN A 98 -15.00 -2.94 9.46
N SER A 99 -14.64 -1.68 9.63
CA SER A 99 -15.53 -0.54 9.39
C SER A 99 -14.71 0.73 9.24
N GLY A 100 -15.34 1.80 8.76
CA GLY A 100 -14.70 3.10 8.59
C GLY A 100 -13.96 3.21 7.28
N SER A 101 -12.91 4.00 7.25
CA SER A 101 -12.18 4.39 6.06
C SER A 101 -11.40 3.23 5.44
N ALA A 102 -11.61 2.98 4.16
CA ALA A 102 -10.83 2.05 3.34
C ALA A 102 -9.38 2.54 3.11
N ALA A 103 -9.07 3.77 3.49
CA ALA A 103 -7.72 4.32 3.39
C ALA A 103 -6.87 4.13 4.66
N LYS A 104 -7.51 3.98 5.85
CA LYS A 104 -6.75 4.06 7.14
C LYS A 104 -7.26 3.20 8.29
N ASP A 105 -8.46 2.61 8.23
CA ASP A 105 -9.11 2.03 9.41
C ASP A 105 -9.10 0.49 9.49
N ALA A 106 -8.35 -0.21 8.63
CA ALA A 106 -8.18 -1.67 8.77
C ALA A 106 -7.54 -2.03 10.11
N ARG A 107 -8.09 -3.04 10.76
CA ARG A 107 -7.65 -3.52 12.08
C ARG A 107 -7.28 -4.98 12.01
N LEU A 108 -6.01 -5.27 12.21
CA LEU A 108 -5.45 -6.61 12.30
C LEU A 108 -4.57 -6.72 13.52
N ASP A 109 -4.55 -7.89 14.13
CA ASP A 109 -3.51 -8.25 15.08
C ASP A 109 -2.23 -8.69 14.34
N ILE A 110 -1.18 -9.01 15.09
CA ILE A 110 0.09 -9.41 14.49
C ILE A 110 -0.01 -10.73 13.71
N VAL A 111 -0.93 -11.62 14.07
CA VAL A 111 -1.13 -12.88 13.35
C VAL A 111 -1.77 -12.60 12.00
N GLY A 112 -2.87 -11.85 11.96
CA GLY A 112 -3.53 -11.44 10.72
C GLY A 112 -2.61 -10.63 9.82
N LEU A 113 -1.82 -9.72 10.40
CA LEU A 113 -0.84 -8.93 9.65
C LEU A 113 0.27 -9.81 9.06
N SER A 114 0.73 -10.82 9.80
CA SER A 114 1.75 -11.78 9.32
C SER A 114 1.23 -12.66 8.18
N LEU A 115 -0.04 -13.09 8.24
CA LEU A 115 -0.68 -13.83 7.15
C LEU A 115 -0.79 -12.96 5.88
N PHE A 116 -1.21 -11.70 6.03
CA PHE A 116 -1.25 -10.77 4.91
C PHE A 116 0.15 -10.45 4.36
N LEU A 117 1.15 -10.31 5.23
CA LEU A 117 2.55 -10.11 4.81
C LEU A 117 3.09 -11.33 4.05
N ALA A 118 2.71 -12.56 4.43
CA ALA A 118 3.06 -13.76 3.70
C ALA A 118 2.47 -13.76 2.27
N GLU A 119 1.23 -13.27 2.12
CA GLU A 119 0.59 -13.02 0.84
C GLU A 119 1.35 -11.97 0.03
N MET A 120 1.71 -10.84 0.63
CA MET A 120 2.52 -9.80 -0.04
C MET A 120 3.86 -10.37 -0.54
N ARG A 121 4.48 -11.28 0.19
CA ARG A 121 5.79 -11.88 -0.17
C ARG A 121 5.66 -12.95 -1.24
N ARG A 122 4.63 -13.79 -1.16
CA ARG A 122 4.38 -14.91 -2.08
C ARG A 122 2.89 -15.03 -2.34
N PRO A 123 2.36 -14.25 -3.29
CA PRO A 123 0.94 -14.14 -3.53
C PRO A 123 0.30 -15.45 -3.97
N ARG A 124 -0.91 -15.68 -3.49
CA ARG A 124 -1.79 -16.79 -3.83
C ARG A 124 -3.18 -16.30 -4.26
N LEU A 125 -3.54 -15.07 -3.85
CA LEU A 125 -4.85 -14.48 -4.15
C LEU A 125 -4.86 -13.79 -5.50
N ILE A 126 -3.71 -13.36 -5.99
CA ILE A 126 -3.56 -12.69 -7.30
C ILE A 126 -2.54 -13.44 -8.15
N ALA A 127 -2.71 -13.39 -9.45
CA ALA A 127 -1.80 -13.99 -10.41
C ALA A 127 -0.41 -13.32 -10.37
N ARG A 128 0.60 -14.05 -10.84
CA ARG A 128 1.98 -13.57 -10.84
C ARG A 128 2.14 -12.24 -11.59
N ASP A 129 1.49 -12.09 -12.74
CA ASP A 129 1.63 -10.89 -13.57
C ASP A 129 0.99 -9.69 -12.89
N THR A 130 -0.17 -9.86 -12.26
CA THR A 130 -0.83 -8.86 -11.43
C THR A 130 0.05 -8.45 -10.25
N PHE A 131 0.66 -9.43 -9.59
CA PHE A 131 1.59 -9.17 -8.50
C PHE A 131 2.82 -8.37 -8.98
N VAL A 132 3.43 -8.76 -10.10
CA VAL A 132 4.59 -8.04 -10.65
C VAL A 132 4.21 -6.60 -10.96
N ASP A 133 3.04 -6.36 -11.56
CA ASP A 133 2.52 -5.01 -11.80
C ASP A 133 2.34 -4.24 -10.48
N ALA A 134 1.79 -4.90 -9.46
CA ALA A 134 1.54 -4.27 -8.15
C ALA A 134 2.80 -3.79 -7.43
N VAL A 135 3.92 -4.49 -7.58
CA VAL A 135 5.19 -4.16 -6.91
C VAL A 135 6.22 -3.50 -7.85
N THR A 136 5.80 -3.10 -9.04
CA THR A 136 6.61 -2.34 -10.00
C THR A 136 6.22 -0.86 -9.94
N PRO A 137 7.19 0.08 -10.08
CA PRO A 137 6.88 1.50 -10.09
C PRO A 137 5.86 1.88 -11.16
N GLN A 138 4.70 2.38 -10.74
CA GLN A 138 3.69 2.93 -11.62
C GLN A 138 4.04 4.38 -11.98
N PHE A 139 3.81 4.80 -13.23
CA PHE A 139 4.12 6.17 -13.66
C PHE A 139 5.54 6.63 -13.29
N GLY A 140 6.50 5.77 -13.49
CA GLY A 140 7.94 5.71 -13.21
C GLY A 140 8.61 6.91 -12.53
N GLU A 141 8.64 8.07 -13.21
CA GLU A 141 9.49 9.20 -12.86
C GLU A 141 8.81 10.30 -12.05
N LEU A 142 7.63 10.03 -11.47
CA LEU A 142 6.91 11.06 -10.71
C LEU A 142 7.67 11.45 -9.43
N GLU A 143 7.92 12.75 -9.27
CA GLU A 143 8.29 13.30 -7.96
C GLU A 143 7.13 13.19 -6.96
N GLY A 144 7.44 13.19 -5.68
CA GLY A 144 6.39 13.16 -4.66
C GLY A 144 6.90 13.28 -3.24
N VAL A 145 5.97 13.18 -2.31
CA VAL A 145 6.25 13.23 -0.87
C VAL A 145 5.80 11.93 -0.22
N VAL A 146 6.70 11.31 0.55
CA VAL A 146 6.35 10.30 1.53
C VAL A 146 6.08 11.02 2.84
N PRO A 147 4.82 11.02 3.33
CA PRO A 147 4.43 11.82 4.49
C PRO A 147 5.32 11.55 5.71
N GLY A 148 5.80 12.63 6.33
CA GLY A 148 6.68 12.54 7.51
C GLY A 148 8.11 12.08 7.23
N VAL A 149 8.44 11.61 6.01
CA VAL A 149 9.79 11.12 5.66
C VAL A 149 10.54 12.13 4.79
N GLY A 150 9.93 12.54 3.67
CA GLY A 150 10.60 13.51 2.80
C GLY A 150 10.01 13.63 1.40
N ARG A 151 10.60 14.54 0.60
CA ARG A 151 10.33 14.70 -0.83
C ARG A 151 11.38 13.94 -1.63
N PHE A 152 10.94 13.25 -2.67
CA PHE A 152 11.81 12.42 -3.52
C PHE A 152 11.50 12.65 -5.00
N ASP A 153 12.55 12.59 -5.81
CA ASP A 153 12.51 12.66 -7.26
C ASP A 153 13.50 11.65 -7.84
N PRO A 154 13.04 10.53 -8.38
CA PRO A 154 11.65 10.05 -8.37
C PRO A 154 11.16 9.55 -7.01
N CYS A 155 9.83 9.46 -6.84
CA CYS A 155 9.16 8.86 -5.71
C CYS A 155 8.40 7.59 -6.16
N PRO A 156 9.08 6.44 -6.35
CA PRO A 156 8.46 5.24 -6.88
C PRO A 156 7.40 4.68 -5.94
N TRP A 157 6.29 4.21 -6.55
CA TRP A 157 5.14 3.63 -5.87
C TRP A 157 4.47 2.59 -6.77
N GLY A 158 4.08 1.46 -6.21
CA GLY A 158 3.34 0.41 -6.90
C GLY A 158 1.82 0.61 -6.85
N LEU A 159 1.06 -0.45 -7.06
CA LEU A 159 -0.38 -0.48 -6.83
C LEU A 159 -0.64 -0.87 -5.37
N GLY A 160 -0.60 0.10 -4.48
CA GLY A 160 -0.75 -0.07 -3.04
C GLY A 160 0.53 0.17 -2.25
N PRO A 161 1.55 -0.68 -2.35
CA PRO A 161 2.77 -0.49 -1.60
C PRO A 161 3.64 0.64 -2.15
N GLU A 162 4.30 1.34 -1.25
CA GLU A 162 5.45 2.17 -1.56
C GLU A 162 6.61 1.29 -2.01
N ILE A 163 7.40 1.74 -2.98
CA ILE A 163 8.64 1.09 -3.41
C ILE A 163 9.81 1.96 -2.93
N ARG A 164 10.77 1.33 -2.26
CA ARG A 164 11.92 2.05 -1.70
C ARG A 164 12.69 2.82 -2.77
N GLY A 165 13.06 2.15 -3.84
CA GLY A 165 13.90 2.77 -4.86
C GLY A 165 15.19 3.32 -4.29
N GLY A 166 15.61 4.47 -4.80
CA GLY A 166 16.79 5.22 -4.34
C GLY A 166 16.53 6.23 -3.21
N LYS A 167 15.34 6.21 -2.59
CA LYS A 167 14.99 7.19 -1.54
C LYS A 167 15.97 7.15 -0.36
N SER A 168 16.48 8.31 0.04
CA SER A 168 17.38 8.48 1.20
C SER A 168 17.21 9.90 1.77
N PRO A 169 16.98 10.09 3.09
CA PRO A 169 16.70 9.03 4.05
C PRO A 169 15.38 8.30 3.77
N HIS A 170 15.20 7.12 4.36
CA HIS A 170 13.98 6.32 4.20
C HIS A 170 13.60 5.66 5.52
N TRP A 171 12.33 5.31 5.70
CA TRP A 171 11.84 4.64 6.91
C TRP A 171 12.27 3.16 7.03
N THR A 172 12.71 2.53 5.94
CA THR A 172 13.38 1.22 5.98
C THR A 172 14.89 1.40 6.11
N SER A 173 15.62 0.30 6.31
CA SER A 173 17.09 0.33 6.36
C SER A 173 17.72 0.86 5.07
N PRO A 174 18.84 1.59 5.15
CA PRO A 174 19.65 1.88 3.98
C PRO A 174 20.21 0.62 3.28
N ARG A 175 20.19 -0.53 3.99
CA ARG A 175 20.62 -1.83 3.47
C ARG A 175 19.50 -2.62 2.80
N ASN A 176 18.24 -2.23 2.97
CA ASN A 176 17.15 -2.79 2.17
C ASN A 176 17.41 -2.53 0.68
N SER A 177 17.11 -3.51 -0.15
CA SER A 177 17.26 -3.38 -1.60
C SER A 177 16.38 -2.27 -2.17
N ALA A 178 16.74 -1.72 -3.32
CA ALA A 178 15.88 -0.75 -4.02
C ALA A 178 14.52 -1.35 -4.43
N ALA A 179 14.45 -2.68 -4.55
CA ALA A 179 13.22 -3.40 -4.86
C ALA A 179 12.32 -3.61 -3.63
N THR A 180 12.75 -3.23 -2.43
CA THR A 180 11.92 -3.32 -1.22
C THR A 180 10.64 -2.53 -1.40
N TYR A 181 9.52 -3.16 -1.07
CA TYR A 181 8.20 -2.55 -1.09
C TYR A 181 7.47 -2.79 0.23
N GLY A 182 6.57 -1.90 0.56
CA GLY A 182 5.82 -1.98 1.81
C GLY A 182 4.99 -0.74 2.08
N HIS A 183 4.60 -0.59 3.31
CA HIS A 183 3.84 0.59 3.74
C HIS A 183 3.98 0.77 5.25
N PHE A 184 3.89 2.01 5.71
CA PHE A 184 3.76 2.31 7.13
C PHE A 184 2.48 3.10 7.42
N GLY A 185 2.06 3.12 8.67
CA GLY A 185 0.89 3.85 9.14
C GLY A 185 1.23 4.89 10.20
N GLY A 186 0.42 5.95 10.27
CA GLY A 186 0.54 6.97 11.32
C GLY A 186 0.44 6.40 12.75
N SER A 187 -0.18 5.22 12.92
CA SER A 187 -0.23 4.50 14.19
C SER A 187 1.09 3.85 14.63
N GLY A 188 2.20 4.11 13.92
CA GLY A 188 3.51 3.54 14.26
C GLY A 188 3.72 2.10 13.80
N THR A 189 2.91 1.62 12.88
CA THR A 189 2.99 0.26 12.33
C THR A 189 3.62 0.27 10.96
N PHE A 190 4.35 -0.79 10.59
CA PHE A 190 4.84 -0.95 9.23
C PHE A 190 4.95 -2.41 8.81
N VAL A 191 4.96 -2.60 7.50
CA VAL A 191 5.42 -3.83 6.85
C VAL A 191 6.34 -3.49 5.70
N TRP A 192 7.32 -4.34 5.47
CA TRP A 192 8.10 -4.33 4.24
C TRP A 192 8.45 -5.75 3.80
N VAL A 193 8.65 -5.90 2.50
CA VAL A 193 9.20 -7.10 1.85
C VAL A 193 10.42 -6.67 1.07
N ASP A 194 11.56 -7.31 1.33
CA ASP A 194 12.75 -7.19 0.51
C ASP A 194 12.90 -8.46 -0.34
N PRO A 195 12.58 -8.40 -1.63
CA PRO A 195 12.60 -9.59 -2.49
C PRO A 195 14.03 -10.07 -2.81
N ILE A 196 15.04 -9.24 -2.64
CA ILE A 196 16.44 -9.62 -2.87
C ILE A 196 17.00 -10.36 -1.66
N ALA A 197 16.71 -9.89 -0.46
CA ALA A 197 17.07 -10.58 0.77
C ALA A 197 16.16 -11.79 1.07
N ASP A 198 15.02 -11.90 0.37
CA ASP A 198 13.92 -12.84 0.63
C ASP A 198 13.40 -12.77 2.06
N ILE A 199 13.30 -11.55 2.61
CA ILE A 199 12.83 -11.26 3.97
C ILE A 199 11.60 -10.37 3.91
N ALA A 200 10.69 -10.62 4.84
CA ALA A 200 9.55 -9.75 5.10
C ALA A 200 9.48 -9.44 6.61
N CYS A 201 9.09 -8.22 6.93
CA CYS A 201 9.02 -7.74 8.31
C CYS A 201 7.70 -7.01 8.57
N ALA A 202 7.04 -7.35 9.68
CA ALA A 202 5.86 -6.67 10.18
C ALA A 202 6.11 -6.19 11.60
N VAL A 203 5.72 -4.96 11.90
CA VAL A 203 5.85 -4.36 13.23
C VAL A 203 4.56 -3.67 13.63
N LEU A 204 4.09 -3.97 14.82
CA LEU A 204 3.05 -3.23 15.52
C LEU A 204 3.67 -2.52 16.73
N THR A 205 3.33 -1.26 16.91
CA THR A 205 3.75 -0.49 18.10
C THR A 205 2.55 0.17 18.75
N ASP A 206 2.71 0.61 19.98
CA ASP A 206 1.76 1.43 20.74
C ASP A 206 2.11 2.93 20.69
N ARG A 207 3.00 3.31 19.79
CA ARG A 207 3.48 4.67 19.61
C ARG A 207 3.25 5.14 18.18
N GLU A 208 2.63 6.30 18.02
CA GLU A 208 2.40 6.92 16.71
C GLU A 208 3.72 7.24 15.99
N PHE A 209 3.64 7.27 14.65
CA PHE A 209 4.76 7.62 13.80
C PHE A 209 5.14 9.09 13.98
N ASP A 210 6.39 9.32 14.38
CA ASP A 210 7.03 10.63 14.44
C ASP A 210 8.55 10.50 14.25
N GLU A 211 9.33 11.46 14.76
CA GLU A 211 10.81 11.47 14.65
C GLU A 211 11.48 10.23 15.25
N TRP A 212 10.88 9.63 16.30
CA TRP A 212 11.42 8.40 16.89
C TRP A 212 11.42 7.25 15.87
N ALA A 213 10.37 7.15 15.08
CA ALA A 213 10.26 6.09 14.06
C ALA A 213 11.36 6.25 12.99
N LEU A 214 11.60 7.48 12.54
CA LEU A 214 12.69 7.77 11.60
C LEU A 214 14.07 7.51 12.18
N ALA A 215 14.24 7.66 13.50
CA ALA A 215 15.50 7.35 14.18
C ALA A 215 15.72 5.83 14.37
N HIS A 216 14.66 5.08 14.67
CA HIS A 216 14.80 3.68 15.11
C HIS A 216 14.43 2.62 14.08
N TRP A 217 13.47 2.89 13.21
CA TRP A 217 13.02 1.88 12.23
C TRP A 217 14.10 1.46 11.22
N PRO A 218 14.94 2.39 10.69
CA PRO A 218 16.06 1.99 9.83
C PRO A 218 17.08 1.10 10.54
N GLU A 219 17.39 1.39 11.80
CA GLU A 219 18.29 0.59 12.62
C GLU A 219 17.70 -0.79 12.92
N PHE A 220 16.43 -0.84 13.33
CA PHE A 220 15.71 -2.08 13.55
C PHE A 220 15.67 -2.94 12.26
N SER A 221 15.32 -2.34 11.13
CA SER A 221 15.30 -3.04 9.84
C SER A 221 16.69 -3.54 9.44
N SER A 222 17.77 -2.81 9.78
CA SER A 222 19.15 -3.25 9.59
C SER A 222 19.45 -4.50 10.43
N ALA A 223 19.06 -4.50 11.71
CA ALA A 223 19.27 -5.64 12.60
C ALA A 223 18.49 -6.88 12.11
N VAL A 224 17.27 -6.71 11.60
CA VAL A 224 16.50 -7.80 10.98
C VAL A 224 17.22 -8.38 9.76
N LEU A 225 17.77 -7.53 8.90
CA LEU A 225 18.56 -8.00 7.75
C LEU A 225 19.84 -8.71 8.20
N ASP A 226 20.53 -8.22 9.22
CA ASP A 226 21.75 -8.86 9.76
C ASP A 226 21.50 -10.26 10.31
N GLU A 227 20.39 -10.44 11.00
CA GLU A 227 20.06 -11.71 11.66
C GLU A 227 19.51 -12.74 10.68
N PHE A 228 18.71 -12.33 9.69
CA PHE A 228 17.90 -13.23 8.87
C PHE A 228 18.27 -13.26 7.37
N ALA A 229 19.00 -12.27 6.82
CA ALA A 229 19.46 -12.32 5.44
C ALA A 229 20.58 -13.37 5.30
N ARG A 230 20.40 -14.28 4.35
CA ARG A 230 21.35 -15.36 4.05
C ARG A 230 22.17 -15.07 2.82
#